data_f07e4a623e80ad1348f6f4556098f61d
#
_entry.id   f07e4a623e80ad1348f6f4556098f61d
#
_cell.length_a   1.000
_cell.length_b   1.000
_cell.length_c   1.000
_cell.angle_alpha   90.00
_cell.angle_beta   90.00
_cell.angle_gamma   90.00
#
_symmetry.space_group_name_H-M   'P 1'
#
loop_
_entity.id
_entity.type
_entity.pdbx_description
1 polymer ?
#
loop_
_entity_poly.entity_id
_entity_poly.type
_entity_poly.pdbx_seq_one_letter_code
_entity_poly.pdbx_strand_id
1 'polypeptide(L)'
;LCDNENLKSKWLPELMKGNILMALALDEKAHFDPNNINSTAKLSGNKYVINGKKKMVLDGSNADYFIVVVNEANMTSFFLIDVKSKGIEIKSDILMDTGEYSSVVFNKVSVASENKLNIKTNGDSILQSLLNITSAGLASEMLGSMQAAFEKTMDYIKEREQFGNKIGKNQSLQHRAALLFCEIELCKSIVLKALKAIDNDETKKIEFSHLAKAKLGEVLKLTTNEAIQMHGGIGVTDDADIGFYLKRARVIQHLMGDKNYHLNCIAKIKGY
;
A
#
# COMPACT_ATOMS: atom_id res chain seq x y z
N LEU A 1 -0.50 -14.61 9.99
CA LEU A 1 -1.95 -14.61 9.75
C LEU A 1 -2.48 -15.92 9.13
N CYS A 2 -1.67 -16.61 8.30
CA CYS A 2 -2.02 -17.92 7.76
C CYS A 2 -1.99 -18.99 8.87
N ASP A 3 -2.98 -19.88 8.94
CA ASP A 3 -3.04 -21.00 9.88
C ASP A 3 -2.78 -22.37 9.22
N ASN A 4 -2.38 -22.38 7.95
CA ASN A 4 -1.95 -23.57 7.23
C ASN A 4 -0.44 -23.78 7.41
N GLU A 5 -0.08 -24.56 8.43
CA GLU A 5 1.33 -24.80 8.79
C GLU A 5 2.14 -25.49 7.68
N ASN A 6 1.50 -26.35 6.86
CA ASN A 6 2.16 -27.00 5.74
C ASN A 6 2.59 -25.96 4.67
N LEU A 7 1.74 -24.99 4.39
CA LEU A 7 2.09 -23.92 3.44
C LEU A 7 3.14 -22.97 4.03
N LYS A 8 3.06 -22.63 5.33
CA LYS A 8 4.08 -21.82 5.99
C LYS A 8 5.46 -22.47 5.90
N SER A 9 5.58 -23.72 6.35
CA SER A 9 6.86 -24.43 6.37
C SER A 9 7.46 -24.61 4.97
N LYS A 10 6.62 -24.75 3.96
CA LYS A 10 7.06 -24.89 2.56
C LYS A 10 7.51 -23.54 1.97
N TRP A 11 6.74 -22.48 2.17
CA TRP A 11 6.90 -21.25 1.38
C TRP A 11 7.63 -20.12 2.09
N LEU A 12 7.54 -20.00 3.42
CA LEU A 12 8.23 -18.90 4.13
C LEU A 12 9.75 -18.93 3.94
N PRO A 13 10.46 -20.10 3.98
CA PRO A 13 11.88 -20.10 3.72
C PRO A 13 12.26 -19.62 2.31
N GLU A 14 11.45 -19.93 1.30
CA GLU A 14 11.70 -19.52 -0.08
C GLU A 14 11.43 -18.03 -0.29
N LEU A 15 10.38 -17.49 0.34
CA LEU A 15 10.12 -16.05 0.39
C LEU A 15 11.27 -15.28 1.06
N MET A 16 11.74 -15.77 2.21
CA MET A 16 12.82 -15.12 2.97
C MET A 16 14.15 -15.10 2.21
N LYS A 17 14.40 -16.09 1.35
CA LYS A 17 15.58 -16.14 0.48
C LYS A 17 15.43 -15.31 -0.80
N GLY A 18 14.23 -14.81 -1.10
CA GLY A 18 13.90 -14.13 -2.35
C GLY A 18 13.87 -15.07 -3.57
N ASN A 19 13.73 -16.38 -3.36
CA ASN A 19 13.63 -17.37 -4.44
C ASN A 19 12.29 -17.34 -5.13
N ILE A 20 11.25 -16.84 -4.48
CA ILE A 20 9.90 -16.68 -5.00
C ILE A 20 9.34 -15.31 -4.65
N LEU A 21 8.46 -14.80 -5.49
CA LEU A 21 7.70 -13.59 -5.29
C LEU A 21 6.21 -13.94 -5.17
N MET A 22 5.54 -13.35 -4.16
CA MET A 22 4.09 -13.50 -3.97
C MET A 22 3.41 -12.14 -3.99
N ALA A 23 2.38 -12.00 -4.81
CA ALA A 23 1.58 -10.78 -4.87
C ALA A 23 0.18 -10.98 -4.26
N LEU A 24 -0.28 -9.96 -3.53
CA LEU A 24 -1.64 -9.94 -2.95
C LEU A 24 -2.65 -9.46 -4.01
N ALA A 25 -3.58 -10.31 -4.37
CA ALA A 25 -4.67 -10.02 -5.30
C ALA A 25 -5.98 -9.79 -4.51
N LEU A 26 -6.20 -8.54 -4.08
CA LEU A 26 -7.33 -8.11 -3.24
C LEU A 26 -8.33 -7.27 -4.01
N ASP A 27 -7.91 -6.13 -4.56
CA ASP A 27 -8.77 -5.10 -5.11
C ASP A 27 -9.52 -5.54 -6.36
N GLU A 28 -10.78 -5.15 -6.50
CA GLU A 28 -11.64 -5.49 -7.65
C GLU A 28 -12.22 -4.28 -8.36
N LYS A 29 -12.29 -3.15 -7.67
CA LYS A 29 -12.93 -1.91 -8.13
C LYS A 29 -11.93 -0.78 -8.34
N ALA A 30 -12.38 0.30 -8.94
CA ALA A 30 -11.59 1.53 -9.07
C ALA A 30 -11.37 2.24 -7.72
N HIS A 31 -12.34 2.10 -6.80
CA HIS A 31 -12.23 2.58 -5.44
C HIS A 31 -11.99 1.40 -4.50
N PHE A 32 -11.12 1.59 -3.52
CA PHE A 32 -10.83 0.59 -2.50
C PHE A 32 -12.06 0.23 -1.68
N ASP A 33 -12.48 -1.04 -1.74
CA ASP A 33 -13.66 -1.56 -1.07
C ASP A 33 -13.43 -3.03 -0.64
N PRO A 34 -12.59 -3.25 0.39
CA PRO A 34 -12.15 -4.59 0.77
C PRO A 34 -13.26 -5.47 1.35
N ASN A 35 -14.39 -4.88 1.75
CA ASN A 35 -15.53 -5.61 2.31
C ASN A 35 -16.48 -6.17 1.23
N ASN A 36 -16.26 -5.85 -0.04
CA ASN A 36 -17.14 -6.24 -1.13
C ASN A 36 -16.37 -7.03 -2.19
N ILE A 37 -16.09 -8.29 -1.85
CA ILE A 37 -15.33 -9.23 -2.66
C ILE A 37 -16.30 -10.01 -3.54
N ASN A 38 -16.23 -9.81 -4.87
CA ASN A 38 -17.08 -10.47 -5.86
C ASN A 38 -16.41 -11.72 -6.48
N SER A 39 -15.08 -11.82 -6.44
CA SER A 39 -14.37 -13.03 -6.85
C SER A 39 -14.81 -14.20 -5.96
N THR A 40 -15.06 -15.35 -6.55
CA THR A 40 -15.66 -16.49 -5.85
C THR A 40 -14.77 -17.71 -5.86
N ALA A 41 -14.84 -18.51 -4.80
CA ALA A 41 -14.32 -19.89 -4.76
C ALA A 41 -15.48 -20.86 -4.50
N LYS A 42 -15.60 -21.88 -5.33
CA LYS A 42 -16.58 -22.95 -5.18
C LYS A 42 -15.88 -24.30 -5.08
N LEU A 43 -16.19 -25.06 -4.04
CA LEU A 43 -15.67 -26.41 -3.87
C LEU A 43 -16.27 -27.34 -4.95
N SER A 44 -15.42 -28.11 -5.62
CA SER A 44 -15.80 -29.10 -6.64
C SER A 44 -14.93 -30.35 -6.44
N GLY A 45 -15.49 -31.38 -5.81
CA GLY A 45 -14.72 -32.54 -5.36
C GLY A 45 -13.65 -32.14 -4.33
N ASN A 46 -12.38 -32.43 -4.62
CA ASN A 46 -11.23 -32.11 -3.76
C ASN A 46 -10.47 -30.85 -4.23
N LYS A 47 -11.12 -29.99 -5.01
CA LYS A 47 -10.51 -28.76 -5.55
C LYS A 47 -11.49 -27.60 -5.43
N TYR A 48 -10.96 -26.40 -5.41
CA TYR A 48 -11.74 -25.18 -5.56
C TYR A 48 -11.67 -24.67 -7.00
N VAL A 49 -12.78 -24.14 -7.49
CA VAL A 49 -12.84 -23.43 -8.78
C VAL A 49 -12.98 -21.95 -8.47
N ILE A 50 -11.98 -21.16 -8.87
CA ILE A 50 -11.92 -19.72 -8.62
C ILE A 50 -12.30 -18.96 -9.89
N ASN A 51 -13.19 -17.98 -9.71
CA ASN A 51 -13.59 -17.03 -10.75
C ASN A 51 -13.57 -15.61 -10.20
N GLY A 52 -13.13 -14.67 -11.00
CA GLY A 52 -13.14 -13.27 -10.63
C GLY A 52 -12.12 -12.43 -11.38
N LYS A 53 -12.03 -11.17 -10.94
CA LYS A 53 -11.08 -10.21 -11.51
C LYS A 53 -10.50 -9.34 -10.41
N LYS A 54 -9.18 -9.23 -10.39
CA LYS A 54 -8.44 -8.38 -9.46
C LYS A 54 -7.75 -7.25 -10.21
N LYS A 55 -7.62 -6.11 -9.55
CA LYS A 55 -6.99 -4.89 -10.08
C LYS A 55 -5.92 -4.42 -9.12
N MET A 56 -5.04 -3.55 -9.60
CA MET A 56 -4.01 -2.92 -8.76
C MET A 56 -3.17 -3.93 -7.96
N VAL A 57 -2.93 -5.11 -8.57
CA VAL A 57 -2.08 -6.14 -7.95
C VAL A 57 -0.64 -5.69 -8.08
N LEU A 58 -0.06 -5.23 -6.97
CA LEU A 58 1.33 -4.78 -6.90
C LEU A 58 2.27 -5.95 -7.19
N ASP A 59 3.23 -5.75 -8.08
CA ASP A 59 4.18 -6.74 -8.59
C ASP A 59 3.53 -7.98 -9.23
N GLY A 60 2.29 -7.84 -9.70
CA GLY A 60 1.51 -8.96 -10.20
C GLY A 60 2.11 -9.65 -11.44
N SER A 61 2.77 -8.88 -12.33
CA SER A 61 3.43 -9.43 -13.53
C SER A 61 4.73 -10.17 -13.21
N ASN A 62 5.34 -9.86 -12.07
CA ASN A 62 6.62 -10.45 -11.63
C ASN A 62 6.42 -11.58 -10.61
N ALA A 63 5.19 -11.77 -10.12
CA ALA A 63 4.91 -12.77 -9.11
C ALA A 63 5.01 -14.20 -9.64
N ASP A 64 5.47 -15.14 -8.80
CA ASP A 64 5.37 -16.58 -9.03
C ASP A 64 4.04 -17.13 -8.53
N TYR A 65 3.51 -16.53 -7.47
CA TYR A 65 2.24 -16.91 -6.84
C TYR A 65 1.39 -15.71 -6.50
N PHE A 66 0.07 -15.87 -6.62
CA PHE A 66 -0.90 -14.93 -6.08
C PHE A 66 -1.47 -15.44 -4.75
N ILE A 67 -1.56 -14.54 -3.76
CA ILE A 67 -2.45 -14.70 -2.61
C ILE A 67 -3.77 -14.03 -2.99
N VAL A 68 -4.76 -14.85 -3.37
CA VAL A 68 -6.04 -14.37 -3.89
C VAL A 68 -7.09 -14.34 -2.80
N VAL A 69 -7.70 -13.17 -2.60
CA VAL A 69 -8.80 -13.00 -1.65
C VAL A 69 -10.13 -13.19 -2.37
N VAL A 70 -10.96 -14.09 -1.90
CA VAL A 70 -12.22 -14.46 -2.55
C VAL A 70 -13.36 -14.63 -1.55
N ASN A 71 -14.58 -14.58 -2.05
CA ASN A 71 -15.79 -14.97 -1.34
C ASN A 71 -16.04 -16.47 -1.51
N GLU A 72 -16.04 -17.23 -0.42
CA GLU A 72 -16.40 -18.63 -0.33
C GLU A 72 -17.63 -18.79 0.54
N ALA A 73 -18.79 -18.99 -0.06
CA ALA A 73 -20.07 -19.17 0.65
C ALA A 73 -20.35 -18.04 1.68
N ASN A 74 -20.16 -16.79 1.29
CA ASN A 74 -20.30 -15.57 2.10
C ASN A 74 -19.24 -15.39 3.21
N MET A 75 -18.12 -16.09 3.11
CA MET A 75 -16.95 -15.90 3.99
C MET A 75 -15.73 -15.49 3.16
N THR A 76 -14.89 -14.67 3.71
CA THR A 76 -13.59 -14.32 3.09
C THR A 76 -12.64 -15.50 3.19
N SER A 77 -12.04 -15.88 2.07
CA SER A 77 -11.04 -16.94 2.01
C SER A 77 -9.82 -16.52 1.18
N PHE A 78 -8.68 -17.09 1.53
CA PHE A 78 -7.38 -16.79 0.92
C PHE A 78 -6.84 -18.06 0.28
N PHE A 79 -6.43 -17.96 -0.97
CA PHE A 79 -5.82 -19.07 -1.71
C PHE A 79 -4.47 -18.69 -2.30
N LEU A 80 -3.51 -19.59 -2.16
CA LEU A 80 -2.22 -19.48 -2.85
C LEU A 80 -2.34 -20.16 -4.23
N ILE A 81 -2.10 -19.39 -5.29
CA ILE A 81 -2.30 -19.81 -6.67
C ILE A 81 -1.04 -19.54 -7.48
N ASP A 82 -0.51 -20.58 -8.15
CA ASP A 82 0.59 -20.47 -9.12
C ASP A 82 0.11 -19.62 -10.31
N VAL A 83 0.85 -18.58 -10.68
CA VAL A 83 0.49 -17.66 -11.78
C VAL A 83 0.40 -18.37 -13.14
N LYS A 84 1.06 -19.54 -13.29
CA LYS A 84 1.03 -20.37 -14.50
C LYS A 84 -0.20 -21.26 -14.60
N SER A 85 -1.11 -21.22 -13.60
CA SER A 85 -2.32 -22.04 -13.61
C SER A 85 -3.21 -21.70 -14.80
N LYS A 86 -3.79 -22.72 -15.43
CA LYS A 86 -4.71 -22.54 -16.56
C LYS A 86 -5.92 -21.69 -16.16
N GLY A 87 -6.24 -20.69 -16.97
CA GLY A 87 -7.37 -19.78 -16.75
C GLY A 87 -7.00 -18.48 -16.04
N ILE A 88 -5.71 -18.21 -15.83
CA ILE A 88 -5.21 -16.92 -15.37
C ILE A 88 -4.77 -16.09 -16.58
N GLU A 89 -5.22 -14.84 -16.60
CA GLU A 89 -4.77 -13.82 -17.54
C GLU A 89 -4.24 -12.64 -16.74
N ILE A 90 -3.00 -12.22 -17.01
CA ILE A 90 -2.33 -11.09 -16.36
C ILE A 90 -2.11 -10.00 -17.39
N LYS A 91 -2.50 -8.79 -17.04
CA LYS A 91 -2.26 -7.60 -17.84
C LYS A 91 -1.54 -6.57 -16.98
N SER A 92 -0.34 -6.16 -17.37
CA SER A 92 0.38 -5.05 -16.73
C SER A 92 -0.37 -3.75 -16.91
N ASP A 93 -0.45 -2.98 -15.84
CA ASP A 93 -1.05 -1.65 -15.79
C ASP A 93 0.08 -0.63 -15.55
N ILE A 94 0.14 0.41 -16.38
CA ILE A 94 1.18 1.45 -16.27
C ILE A 94 0.63 2.58 -15.40
N LEU A 95 1.32 2.87 -14.29
CA LEU A 95 1.05 4.01 -13.44
C LEU A 95 2.17 5.04 -13.52
N MET A 96 1.96 6.21 -12.94
CA MET A 96 2.89 7.33 -13.07
C MET A 96 4.17 7.19 -12.23
N ASP A 97 4.23 6.26 -11.29
CA ASP A 97 5.36 6.04 -10.37
C ASP A 97 6.33 4.94 -10.81
N THR A 98 6.15 4.40 -12.04
CA THR A 98 6.93 3.27 -12.56
C THR A 98 6.82 1.96 -11.74
N GLY A 99 5.97 1.91 -10.73
CA GLY A 99 5.64 0.69 -10.00
C GLY A 99 4.99 -0.35 -10.92
N GLU A 100 5.27 -1.61 -10.69
CA GLU A 100 4.67 -2.71 -11.46
C GLU A 100 3.31 -3.08 -10.84
N TYR A 101 2.26 -2.89 -11.60
CA TYR A 101 0.89 -3.20 -11.20
C TYR A 101 0.22 -4.04 -12.27
N SER A 102 -0.75 -4.87 -11.87
CA SER A 102 -1.45 -5.72 -12.82
C SER A 102 -2.94 -5.80 -12.54
N SER A 103 -3.68 -6.00 -13.63
CA SER A 103 -5.04 -6.54 -13.59
C SER A 103 -4.99 -8.04 -13.87
N VAL A 104 -5.63 -8.86 -13.03
CA VAL A 104 -5.60 -10.32 -13.11
C VAL A 104 -7.01 -10.86 -13.22
N VAL A 105 -7.25 -11.72 -14.22
CA VAL A 105 -8.53 -12.41 -14.42
C VAL A 105 -8.35 -13.88 -14.09
N PHE A 106 -9.26 -14.42 -13.29
CA PHE A 106 -9.37 -15.82 -12.95
C PHE A 106 -10.62 -16.41 -13.63
N ASN A 107 -10.44 -17.30 -14.60
CA ASN A 107 -11.53 -17.95 -15.32
C ASN A 107 -11.48 -19.46 -15.08
N LYS A 108 -12.35 -19.95 -14.20
CA LYS A 108 -12.44 -21.37 -13.81
C LYS A 108 -11.09 -21.97 -13.39
N VAL A 109 -10.30 -21.19 -12.62
CA VAL A 109 -8.98 -21.65 -12.14
C VAL A 109 -9.18 -22.72 -11.09
N SER A 110 -8.60 -23.91 -11.35
CA SER A 110 -8.68 -25.06 -10.45
C SER A 110 -7.54 -25.04 -9.44
N VAL A 111 -7.87 -24.97 -8.15
CA VAL A 111 -6.91 -24.85 -7.03
C VAL A 111 -7.13 -26.03 -6.07
N ALA A 112 -6.06 -26.69 -5.67
CA ALA A 112 -6.13 -27.77 -4.69
C ALA A 112 -6.57 -27.25 -3.32
N SER A 113 -7.37 -28.00 -2.58
CA SER A 113 -7.87 -27.61 -1.26
C SER A 113 -6.75 -27.32 -0.26
N GLU A 114 -5.62 -27.95 -0.40
CA GLU A 114 -4.42 -27.75 0.43
C GLU A 114 -3.79 -26.36 0.26
N ASN A 115 -4.08 -25.65 -0.84
CA ASN A 115 -3.60 -24.30 -1.11
C ASN A 115 -4.45 -23.21 -0.45
N LYS A 116 -5.47 -23.58 0.33
CA LYS A 116 -6.22 -22.63 1.17
C LYS A 116 -5.36 -22.20 2.36
N LEU A 117 -5.23 -20.88 2.57
CA LEU A 117 -4.36 -20.31 3.59
C LEU A 117 -5.03 -20.23 4.97
N ASN A 118 -6.35 -20.01 5.00
CA ASN A 118 -7.14 -19.94 6.23
C ASN A 118 -8.01 -21.20 6.36
N ILE A 119 -7.56 -22.15 7.15
CA ILE A 119 -8.27 -23.43 7.36
C ILE A 119 -9.27 -23.30 8.52
N LYS A 120 -8.86 -22.67 9.63
CA LYS A 120 -9.62 -22.56 10.88
C LYS A 120 -9.99 -21.13 11.22
N THR A 121 -9.11 -20.18 10.90
CA THR A 121 -9.27 -18.76 11.26
C THR A 121 -10.27 -18.08 10.34
N ASN A 122 -11.12 -17.22 10.92
CA ASN A 122 -12.06 -16.40 10.16
C ASN A 122 -11.31 -15.49 9.19
N GLY A 123 -11.66 -15.56 7.90
CA GLY A 123 -10.98 -14.81 6.85
C GLY A 123 -11.17 -13.29 6.95
N ASP A 124 -12.31 -12.82 7.48
CA ASP A 124 -12.56 -11.38 7.65
C ASP A 124 -11.63 -10.79 8.71
N SER A 125 -11.36 -11.54 9.80
CA SER A 125 -10.40 -11.12 10.84
C SER A 125 -8.96 -11.10 10.33
N ILE A 126 -8.60 -12.05 9.45
CA ILE A 126 -7.30 -12.08 8.77
C ILE A 126 -7.18 -10.87 7.84
N LEU A 127 -8.22 -10.60 7.05
CA LEU A 127 -8.23 -9.45 6.14
C LEU A 127 -8.08 -8.14 6.90
N GLN A 128 -8.83 -7.94 7.98
CA GLN A 128 -8.71 -6.74 8.81
C GLN A 128 -7.31 -6.58 9.39
N SER A 129 -6.71 -7.65 9.90
CA SER A 129 -5.34 -7.64 10.43
C SER A 129 -4.32 -7.31 9.34
N LEU A 130 -4.46 -7.91 8.16
CA LEU A 130 -3.62 -7.64 6.99
C LEU A 130 -3.69 -6.16 6.60
N LEU A 131 -4.90 -5.59 6.51
CA LEU A 131 -5.11 -4.20 6.14
C LEU A 131 -4.48 -3.23 7.16
N ASN A 132 -4.56 -3.53 8.45
CA ASN A 132 -3.94 -2.72 9.49
C ASN A 132 -2.41 -2.70 9.37
N ILE A 133 -1.80 -3.89 9.21
CA ILE A 133 -0.35 -4.03 9.06
C ILE A 133 0.11 -3.32 7.78
N THR A 134 -0.58 -3.54 6.68
CA THR A 134 -0.24 -2.92 5.39
C THR A 134 -0.39 -1.41 5.44
N SER A 135 -1.44 -0.89 6.09
CA SER A 135 -1.65 0.57 6.24
C SER A 135 -0.51 1.22 7.04
N ALA A 136 -0.05 0.59 8.12
CA ALA A 136 1.09 1.08 8.90
C ALA A 136 2.41 0.98 8.11
N GLY A 137 2.61 -0.11 7.35
CA GLY A 137 3.76 -0.28 6.46
C GLY A 137 3.81 0.78 5.36
N LEU A 138 2.69 1.02 4.66
CA LEU A 138 2.59 2.08 3.66
C LEU A 138 2.78 3.48 4.26
N ALA A 139 2.28 3.72 5.47
CA ALA A 139 2.53 4.98 6.17
C ALA A 139 4.03 5.16 6.48
N SER A 140 4.75 4.09 6.79
CA SER A 140 6.20 4.13 7.01
C SER A 140 6.97 4.46 5.73
N GLU A 141 6.59 3.87 4.60
CA GLU A 141 7.15 4.21 3.28
C GLU A 141 6.87 5.67 2.91
N MET A 142 5.63 6.13 3.14
CA MET A 142 5.26 7.54 2.91
C MET A 142 6.11 8.49 3.76
N LEU A 143 6.40 8.15 5.00
CA LEU A 143 7.26 8.95 5.88
C LEU A 143 8.68 9.05 5.33
N GLY A 144 9.29 7.94 4.92
CA GLY A 144 10.63 7.94 4.33
C GLY A 144 10.70 8.78 3.04
N SER A 145 9.71 8.61 2.15
CA SER A 145 9.61 9.40 0.92
C SER A 145 9.47 10.90 1.19
N MET A 146 8.64 11.26 2.17
CA MET A 146 8.40 12.64 2.60
C MET A 146 9.66 13.29 3.18
N GLN A 147 10.39 12.58 4.05
CA GLN A 147 11.65 13.05 4.61
C GLN A 147 12.70 13.29 3.53
N ALA A 148 12.90 12.33 2.64
CA ALA A 148 13.87 12.45 1.56
C ALA A 148 13.55 13.61 0.61
N ALA A 149 12.27 13.80 0.24
CA ALA A 149 11.84 14.93 -0.58
C ALA A 149 12.08 16.28 0.14
N PHE A 150 11.81 16.34 1.44
CA PHE A 150 12.04 17.53 2.24
C PHE A 150 13.53 17.86 2.34
N GLU A 151 14.39 16.90 2.69
CA GLU A 151 15.84 17.09 2.80
C GLU A 151 16.45 17.59 1.49
N LYS A 152 16.14 16.93 0.35
CA LYS A 152 16.56 17.39 -0.98
C LYS A 152 16.12 18.83 -1.26
N THR A 153 14.89 19.17 -0.89
CA THR A 153 14.37 20.52 -1.09
C THR A 153 15.11 21.54 -0.22
N MET A 154 15.42 21.19 1.04
CA MET A 154 16.19 22.07 1.92
C MET A 154 17.61 22.29 1.42
N ASP A 155 18.26 21.28 0.89
CA ASP A 155 19.59 21.41 0.30
C ASP A 155 19.55 22.29 -0.96
N TYR A 156 18.57 22.05 -1.84
CA TYR A 156 18.39 22.86 -3.03
C TYR A 156 18.21 24.36 -2.71
N ILE A 157 17.31 24.74 -1.80
CA ILE A 157 17.08 26.16 -1.49
C ILE A 157 18.25 26.83 -0.77
N LYS A 158 19.10 26.08 -0.08
CA LYS A 158 20.36 26.58 0.53
C LYS A 158 21.46 26.83 -0.49
N GLU A 159 21.43 26.16 -1.63
CA GLU A 159 22.46 26.26 -2.68
C GLU A 159 22.04 27.16 -3.84
N ARG A 160 20.78 27.10 -4.26
CA ARG A 160 20.27 27.84 -5.40
C ARG A 160 20.33 29.35 -5.21
N GLU A 161 20.97 30.03 -6.15
CA GLU A 161 21.05 31.49 -6.18
C GLU A 161 20.15 32.07 -7.26
N GLN A 162 19.36 33.07 -6.89
CA GLN A 162 18.57 33.94 -7.76
C GLN A 162 18.48 35.34 -7.17
N PHE A 163 18.40 36.36 -8.04
CA PHE A 163 18.29 37.77 -7.62
C PHE A 163 19.44 38.20 -6.68
N GLY A 164 20.64 37.65 -6.87
CA GLY A 164 21.85 37.99 -6.11
C GLY A 164 21.91 37.35 -4.71
N ASN A 165 21.02 36.43 -4.36
CA ASN A 165 20.99 35.76 -3.06
C ASN A 165 20.61 34.27 -3.22
N LYS A 166 20.96 33.49 -2.20
CA LYS A 166 20.42 32.14 -2.05
C LYS A 166 18.95 32.20 -1.75
N ILE A 167 18.11 31.44 -2.46
CA ILE A 167 16.65 31.52 -2.36
C ILE A 167 16.13 31.12 -0.97
N GLY A 168 16.86 30.28 -0.23
CA GLY A 168 16.55 29.91 1.16
C GLY A 168 16.60 31.08 2.16
N LYS A 169 17.10 32.27 1.77
CA LYS A 169 16.99 33.47 2.57
C LYS A 169 15.61 34.15 2.50
N ASN A 170 14.77 33.74 1.53
CA ASN A 170 13.43 34.28 1.39
C ASN A 170 12.51 33.78 2.51
N GLN A 171 11.96 34.72 3.30
CA GLN A 171 11.13 34.43 4.45
C GLN A 171 9.91 33.51 4.10
N SER A 172 9.29 33.72 2.93
CA SER A 172 8.17 32.90 2.48
C SER A 172 8.54 31.41 2.33
N LEU A 173 9.77 31.10 1.83
CA LEU A 173 10.25 29.72 1.74
C LEU A 173 10.60 29.16 3.11
N GLN A 174 11.17 29.98 4.00
CA GLN A 174 11.48 29.57 5.38
C GLN A 174 10.23 29.17 6.14
N HIS A 175 9.14 29.94 6.02
CA HIS A 175 7.86 29.65 6.68
C HIS A 175 7.23 28.36 6.15
N ARG A 176 7.28 28.14 4.84
CA ARG A 176 6.79 26.89 4.21
C ARG A 176 7.63 25.70 4.67
N ALA A 177 8.95 25.83 4.71
CA ALA A 177 9.85 24.78 5.20
C ALA A 177 9.60 24.46 6.68
N ALA A 178 9.40 25.46 7.53
CA ALA A 178 9.10 25.28 8.94
C ALA A 178 7.76 24.56 9.16
N LEU A 179 6.73 24.90 8.38
CA LEU A 179 5.45 24.19 8.41
C LEU A 179 5.61 22.72 8.03
N LEU A 180 6.30 22.41 6.92
CA LEU A 180 6.56 21.05 6.49
C LEU A 180 7.33 20.26 7.54
N PHE A 181 8.35 20.86 8.15
CA PHE A 181 9.10 20.22 9.22
C PHE A 181 8.19 19.80 10.38
N CYS A 182 7.33 20.72 10.88
CA CYS A 182 6.38 20.40 11.95
C CYS A 182 5.42 19.26 11.57
N GLU A 183 4.89 19.28 10.35
CA GLU A 183 3.98 18.26 9.85
C GLU A 183 4.67 16.88 9.74
N ILE A 184 5.92 16.84 9.29
CA ILE A 184 6.72 15.61 9.20
C ILE A 184 7.00 15.04 10.61
N GLU A 185 7.32 15.87 11.59
CA GLU A 185 7.55 15.41 12.98
C GLU A 185 6.26 14.83 13.60
N LEU A 186 5.10 15.40 13.32
CA LEU A 186 3.81 14.83 13.71
C LEU A 186 3.57 13.47 13.02
N CYS A 187 3.94 13.35 11.74
CA CYS A 187 3.87 12.10 10.99
C CYS A 187 4.75 11.00 11.58
N LYS A 188 5.99 11.32 12.00
CA LYS A 188 6.87 10.37 12.71
C LYS A 188 6.20 9.82 13.96
N SER A 189 5.59 10.69 14.75
CA SER A 189 4.94 10.31 16.00
C SER A 189 3.80 9.32 15.78
N ILE A 190 2.92 9.55 14.79
CA ILE A 190 1.79 8.66 14.56
C ILE A 190 2.20 7.33 13.91
N VAL A 191 3.22 7.32 13.03
CA VAL A 191 3.76 6.08 12.45
C VAL A 191 4.35 5.20 13.54
N LEU A 192 5.21 5.75 14.41
CA LEU A 192 5.80 5.00 15.53
C LEU A 192 4.72 4.45 16.46
N LYS A 193 3.67 5.22 16.72
CA LYS A 193 2.56 4.77 17.56
C LYS A 193 1.77 3.64 16.92
N ALA A 194 1.51 3.71 15.61
CA ALA A 194 0.82 2.64 14.88
C ALA A 194 1.62 1.34 14.88
N LEU A 195 2.93 1.41 14.58
CA LEU A 195 3.82 0.24 14.58
C LEU A 195 3.90 -0.42 15.96
N LYS A 196 4.14 0.36 17.03
CA LYS A 196 4.15 -0.15 18.39
C LYS A 196 2.83 -0.78 18.81
N ALA A 197 1.70 -0.19 18.41
CA ALA A 197 0.39 -0.74 18.73
C ALA A 197 0.13 -2.09 18.03
N ILE A 198 0.67 -2.27 16.83
CA ILE A 198 0.61 -3.55 16.11
C ILE A 198 1.51 -4.59 16.79
N ASP A 199 2.76 -4.25 17.09
CA ASP A 199 3.73 -5.17 17.70
C ASP A 199 3.28 -5.64 19.10
N ASN A 200 2.67 -4.75 19.89
CA ASN A 200 2.17 -5.04 21.22
C ASN A 200 0.72 -5.55 21.26
N ASP A 201 0.09 -5.75 20.11
CA ASP A 201 -1.33 -6.14 19.99
C ASP A 201 -2.30 -5.22 20.77
N GLU A 202 -2.04 -3.93 20.79
CA GLU A 202 -2.86 -2.95 21.52
C GLU A 202 -4.28 -2.85 20.97
N THR A 203 -5.26 -2.59 21.83
CA THR A 203 -6.69 -2.45 21.46
C THR A 203 -6.94 -1.33 20.42
N LYS A 204 -6.08 -0.29 20.42
CA LYS A 204 -6.16 0.85 19.49
C LYS A 204 -5.34 0.69 18.22
N LYS A 205 -4.75 -0.48 17.94
CA LYS A 205 -3.93 -0.69 16.73
C LYS A 205 -4.67 -0.37 15.44
N ILE A 206 -5.95 -0.70 15.35
CA ILE A 206 -6.80 -0.40 14.19
C ILE A 206 -6.93 1.11 14.00
N GLU A 207 -7.31 1.84 15.07
CA GLU A 207 -7.45 3.29 15.04
C GLU A 207 -6.15 3.98 14.63
N PHE A 208 -5.01 3.59 15.21
CA PHE A 208 -3.72 4.21 14.90
C PHE A 208 -3.22 3.89 13.49
N SER A 209 -3.49 2.70 12.93
CA SER A 209 -3.18 2.37 11.55
C SER A 209 -3.95 3.25 10.57
N HIS A 210 -5.24 3.46 10.80
CA HIS A 210 -6.05 4.36 9.98
C HIS A 210 -5.61 5.84 10.13
N LEU A 211 -5.33 6.30 11.35
CA LEU A 211 -4.82 7.66 11.59
C LEU A 211 -3.48 7.89 10.89
N ALA A 212 -2.56 6.94 10.98
CA ALA A 212 -1.27 7.03 10.30
C ALA A 212 -1.47 7.17 8.79
N LYS A 213 -2.19 6.23 8.15
CA LYS A 213 -2.38 6.24 6.69
C LYS A 213 -3.09 7.51 6.21
N ALA A 214 -4.12 7.99 6.92
CA ALA A 214 -4.83 9.23 6.59
C ALA A 214 -3.92 10.46 6.68
N LYS A 215 -3.20 10.62 7.81
CA LYS A 215 -2.29 11.77 8.04
C LYS A 215 -1.14 11.77 7.05
N LEU A 216 -0.50 10.62 6.85
CA LEU A 216 0.64 10.52 5.95
C LEU A 216 0.25 10.78 4.49
N GLY A 217 -0.92 10.30 4.03
CA GLY A 217 -1.41 10.58 2.68
C GLY A 217 -1.61 12.09 2.43
N GLU A 218 -2.08 12.83 3.43
CA GLU A 218 -2.26 14.28 3.34
C GLU A 218 -0.92 15.02 3.32
N VAL A 219 -0.04 14.72 4.28
CA VAL A 219 1.22 15.45 4.44
C VAL A 219 2.20 15.10 3.32
N LEU A 220 2.24 13.86 2.84
CA LEU A 220 3.06 13.48 1.68
C LEU A 220 2.65 14.26 0.43
N LYS A 221 1.34 14.41 0.18
CA LYS A 221 0.84 15.24 -0.91
C LYS A 221 1.28 16.70 -0.76
N LEU A 222 1.17 17.25 0.44
CA LEU A 222 1.62 18.60 0.73
C LEU A 222 3.12 18.74 0.49
N THR A 223 3.94 17.88 1.09
CA THR A 223 5.40 17.94 1.01
C THR A 223 5.91 17.83 -0.42
N THR A 224 5.37 16.89 -1.20
CA THR A 224 5.83 16.69 -2.59
C THR A 224 5.41 17.83 -3.51
N ASN A 225 4.21 18.43 -3.31
CA ASN A 225 3.81 19.62 -4.04
C ASN A 225 4.70 20.82 -3.70
N GLU A 226 4.97 21.04 -2.40
CA GLU A 226 5.85 22.10 -1.93
C GLU A 226 7.29 21.91 -2.43
N ALA A 227 7.77 20.67 -2.48
CA ALA A 227 9.08 20.35 -3.02
C ALA A 227 9.21 20.77 -4.49
N ILE A 228 8.24 20.38 -5.34
CA ILE A 228 8.21 20.83 -6.75
C ILE A 228 8.18 22.35 -6.84
N GLN A 229 7.32 23.01 -6.04
CA GLN A 229 7.18 24.47 -6.06
C GLN A 229 8.48 25.17 -5.65
N MET A 230 9.17 24.68 -4.63
CA MET A 230 10.42 25.29 -4.14
C MET A 230 11.61 25.07 -5.09
N HIS A 231 11.58 24.00 -5.90
CA HIS A 231 12.55 23.81 -6.98
C HIS A 231 12.28 24.71 -8.18
N GLY A 232 11.05 25.21 -8.34
CA GLY A 232 10.65 26.05 -9.46
C GLY A 232 10.66 25.28 -10.79
N GLY A 233 11.09 25.93 -11.87
CA GLY A 233 11.04 25.35 -13.22
C GLY A 233 11.75 24.00 -13.36
N ILE A 234 12.91 23.80 -12.70
CA ILE A 234 13.62 22.52 -12.75
C ILE A 234 12.81 21.38 -12.10
N GLY A 235 12.00 21.68 -11.09
CA GLY A 235 11.21 20.67 -10.38
C GLY A 235 10.15 19.96 -11.24
N VAL A 236 9.80 20.51 -12.39
CA VAL A 236 8.86 19.88 -13.35
C VAL A 236 9.55 19.26 -14.56
N THR A 237 10.88 19.25 -14.57
CA THR A 237 11.68 18.62 -15.63
C THR A 237 12.22 17.26 -15.17
N ASP A 238 12.72 16.48 -16.11
CA ASP A 238 13.39 15.20 -15.80
C ASP A 238 14.86 15.39 -15.34
N ASP A 239 15.38 16.64 -15.34
CA ASP A 239 16.71 16.96 -14.82
C ASP A 239 16.77 16.91 -13.28
N ALA A 240 15.60 17.01 -12.61
CA ALA A 240 15.49 16.93 -11.16
C ALA A 240 14.67 15.71 -10.74
N ASP A 241 15.25 14.86 -9.91
CA ASP A 241 14.63 13.64 -9.40
C ASP A 241 13.50 13.88 -8.38
N ILE A 242 13.28 15.13 -7.98
CA ILE A 242 12.19 15.51 -7.07
C ILE A 242 10.81 15.14 -7.62
N GLY A 243 10.66 15.08 -8.95
CA GLY A 243 9.45 14.65 -9.63
C GLY A 243 9.06 13.21 -9.33
N PHE A 244 10.02 12.32 -9.06
CA PHE A 244 9.74 10.91 -8.74
C PHE A 244 9.00 10.78 -7.41
N TYR A 245 9.33 11.60 -6.41
CA TYR A 245 8.62 11.63 -5.13
C TYR A 245 7.15 12.03 -5.30
N LEU A 246 6.88 13.03 -6.16
CA LEU A 246 5.49 13.42 -6.47
C LEU A 246 4.73 12.30 -7.18
N LYS A 247 5.33 11.66 -8.18
CA LYS A 247 4.72 10.55 -8.92
C LYS A 247 4.39 9.39 -7.99
N ARG A 248 5.35 8.97 -7.14
CA ARG A 248 5.13 7.93 -6.13
C ARG A 248 4.06 8.33 -5.11
N ALA A 249 4.07 9.58 -4.63
CA ALA A 249 3.08 10.08 -3.70
C ALA A 249 1.65 9.95 -4.24
N ARG A 250 1.43 10.23 -5.54
CA ARG A 250 0.12 10.12 -6.18
C ARG A 250 -0.42 8.70 -6.22
N VAL A 251 0.44 7.72 -6.32
CA VAL A 251 0.04 6.31 -6.35
C VAL A 251 -0.13 5.76 -4.93
N ILE A 252 0.89 5.88 -4.07
CA ILE A 252 0.89 5.26 -2.75
C ILE A 252 -0.22 5.79 -1.83
N GLN A 253 -0.65 7.05 -1.98
CA GLN A 253 -1.75 7.60 -1.18
C GLN A 253 -3.07 6.87 -1.40
N HIS A 254 -3.27 6.22 -2.57
CA HIS A 254 -4.50 5.47 -2.92
C HIS A 254 -4.40 3.98 -2.61
N LEU A 255 -3.19 3.42 -2.50
CA LEU A 255 -3.01 2.00 -2.17
C LEU A 255 -3.63 1.68 -0.81
N MET A 256 -4.43 0.61 -0.74
CA MET A 256 -5.13 0.15 0.46
C MET A 256 -6.02 1.22 1.11
N GLY A 257 -6.63 2.07 0.29
CA GLY A 257 -7.52 3.15 0.72
C GLY A 257 -6.87 4.52 0.79
N ASP A 258 -7.62 5.52 0.39
CA ASP A 258 -7.23 6.92 0.45
C ASP A 258 -7.51 7.55 1.84
N LYS A 259 -7.17 8.83 1.98
CA LYS A 259 -7.43 9.61 3.21
C LYS A 259 -8.89 9.49 3.65
N ASN A 260 -9.84 9.63 2.73
CA ASN A 260 -11.26 9.65 3.06
C ASN A 260 -11.77 8.29 3.53
N TYR A 261 -11.30 7.21 2.90
CA TYR A 261 -11.57 5.85 3.36
C TYR A 261 -11.13 5.67 4.82
N HIS A 262 -9.89 6.02 5.14
CA HIS A 262 -9.36 5.87 6.50
C HIS A 262 -10.04 6.78 7.53
N LEU A 263 -10.39 8.02 7.17
CA LEU A 263 -11.17 8.91 8.04
C LEU A 263 -12.57 8.36 8.31
N ASN A 264 -13.24 7.77 7.31
CA ASN A 264 -14.52 7.12 7.50
C ASN A 264 -14.42 5.90 8.43
N CYS A 265 -13.32 5.13 8.34
CA CYS A 265 -13.08 4.03 9.29
C CYS A 265 -12.91 4.55 10.73
N ILE A 266 -12.17 5.64 10.91
CA ILE A 266 -12.01 6.28 12.23
C ILE A 266 -13.35 6.79 12.76
N ALA A 267 -14.16 7.45 11.92
CA ALA A 267 -15.48 7.93 12.30
C ALA A 267 -16.36 6.78 12.82
N LYS A 268 -16.40 5.66 12.10
CA LYS A 268 -17.14 4.46 12.54
C LYS A 268 -16.61 3.89 13.87
N ILE A 269 -15.29 3.86 14.08
CA ILE A 269 -14.68 3.42 15.35
C ILE A 269 -15.11 4.34 16.51
N LYS A 270 -15.28 5.64 16.24
CA LYS A 270 -15.70 6.63 17.22
C LYS A 270 -17.21 6.73 17.41
N GLY A 271 -18.00 6.01 16.62
CA GLY A 271 -19.47 6.00 16.72
C GLY A 271 -20.19 7.12 15.97
N TYR A 272 -19.53 7.69 14.94
CA TYR A 272 -20.12 8.70 14.04
C TYR A 272 -20.66 8.09 12.75
#